data_ebd38b791cc0471d803fff210c1cb5d4
#
_entry.id   ebd38b791cc0471d803fff210c1cb5d4
#
_cell.length_a   1.000
_cell.length_b   1.000
_cell.length_c   1.000
_cell.angle_alpha   90.00
_cell.angle_beta   90.00
_cell.angle_gamma   90.00
#
_symmetry.space_group_name_H-M   'P 1'
#
loop_
_entity.id
_entity.type
_entity.pdbx_description
1 polymer ?
#
loop_
_entity_poly.entity_id
_entity_poly.type
_entity_poly.pdbx_seq_one_letter_code
_entity_poly.pdbx_strand_id
1 'polypeptide(L)'
;MHLLKFSSEDCGTCHRMSHYDAKVAEELGAEFVSVMLQDTEAYRKYRKILLKQYPNKEGMGWPTYLLVTDPEGDFTIHGELKGGMPKGDFRSRLGALLAG
;
A
#
# COMPACT_ATOMS: atom_id res chain seq x y z
N MET A 1 1.53 8.82 9.37
CA MET A 1 1.57 7.48 8.78
C MET A 1 1.45 7.56 7.28
N HIS A 2 2.13 6.66 6.60
CA HIS A 2 2.10 6.58 5.14
C HIS A 2 1.49 5.26 4.72
N LEU A 3 0.62 5.29 3.73
CA LEU A 3 0.09 4.07 3.11
C LEU A 3 0.75 3.90 1.75
N LEU A 4 1.61 2.89 1.63
CA LEU A 4 2.29 2.59 0.38
C LEU A 4 1.51 1.54 -0.38
N LYS A 5 1.16 1.85 -1.63
CA LYS A 5 0.47 0.91 -2.51
C LYS A 5 1.46 0.35 -3.53
N PHE A 6 1.69 -0.94 -3.47
CA PHE A 6 2.53 -1.63 -4.46
C PHE A 6 1.63 -2.28 -5.49
N SER A 7 1.76 -1.88 -6.74
CA SER A 7 0.88 -2.31 -7.82
C SER A 7 1.66 -2.54 -9.10
N SER A 8 0.98 -3.11 -10.10
CA SER A 8 1.53 -3.33 -11.44
C SER A 8 0.62 -2.64 -12.44
N GLU A 9 1.20 -2.14 -13.51
CA GLU A 9 0.41 -1.51 -14.58
C GLU A 9 -0.52 -2.50 -15.30
N ASP A 10 -0.22 -3.80 -15.19
CA ASP A 10 -1.07 -4.85 -15.78
C ASP A 10 -2.16 -5.35 -14.82
N CYS A 11 -2.27 -4.76 -13.65
CA CYS A 11 -3.22 -5.20 -12.63
C CYS A 11 -4.53 -4.43 -12.72
N GLY A 12 -5.57 -5.07 -13.26
CA GLY A 12 -6.89 -4.46 -13.37
C GLY A 12 -7.50 -4.12 -12.01
N THR A 13 -7.30 -4.98 -11.01
CA THR A 13 -7.77 -4.74 -9.64
C THR A 13 -7.11 -3.52 -9.03
N CYS A 14 -5.80 -3.37 -9.24
CA CYS A 14 -5.06 -2.21 -8.75
C CYS A 14 -5.62 -0.92 -9.35
N HIS A 15 -5.90 -0.95 -10.65
CA HIS A 15 -6.43 0.19 -11.37
C HIS A 15 -7.85 0.54 -10.86
N ARG A 16 -8.70 -0.46 -10.68
CA ARG A 16 -10.04 -0.26 -10.16
C ARG A 16 -10.01 0.40 -8.77
N MET A 17 -9.15 -0.06 -7.88
CA MET A 17 -9.03 0.50 -6.55
C MET A 17 -8.48 1.93 -6.56
N SER A 18 -7.73 2.32 -7.60
CA SER A 18 -7.19 3.66 -7.70
C SER A 18 -8.27 4.74 -7.76
N HIS A 19 -9.53 4.37 -8.04
CA HIS A 19 -10.63 5.33 -8.06
C HIS A 19 -11.01 5.82 -6.66
N TYR A 20 -10.58 5.14 -5.59
CA TYR A 20 -10.97 5.54 -4.24
C TYR A 20 -9.87 5.38 -3.18
N ASP A 21 -8.81 4.57 -3.42
CA ASP A 21 -7.86 4.23 -2.36
C ASP A 21 -7.11 5.44 -1.79
N ALA A 22 -6.58 6.28 -2.65
CA ALA A 22 -5.82 7.46 -2.21
C ALA A 22 -6.71 8.41 -1.42
N LYS A 23 -7.92 8.65 -1.93
CA LYS A 23 -8.86 9.57 -1.29
C LYS A 23 -9.27 9.07 0.10
N VAL A 24 -9.59 7.78 0.22
CA VAL A 24 -9.95 7.20 1.50
C VAL A 24 -8.79 7.30 2.49
N ALA A 25 -7.57 6.98 2.04
CA ALA A 25 -6.38 7.08 2.90
C ALA A 25 -6.20 8.50 3.43
N GLU A 26 -6.31 9.49 2.56
CA GLU A 26 -6.15 10.89 2.93
C GLU A 26 -7.24 11.35 3.89
N GLU A 27 -8.49 10.93 3.65
CA GLU A 27 -9.59 11.25 4.56
C GLU A 27 -9.39 10.67 5.95
N LEU A 28 -8.71 9.54 6.06
CA LEU A 28 -8.41 8.90 7.34
C LEU A 28 -7.10 9.40 7.96
N GLY A 29 -6.43 10.34 7.31
CA GLY A 29 -5.23 10.96 7.87
C GLY A 29 -3.90 10.30 7.51
N ALA A 30 -3.89 9.39 6.54
CA ALA A 30 -2.67 8.76 6.08
C ALA A 30 -2.19 9.42 4.78
N GLU A 31 -0.87 9.60 4.65
CA GLU A 31 -0.30 10.05 3.39
C GLU A 31 -0.23 8.86 2.43
N PHE A 32 -0.75 9.03 1.23
CA PHE A 32 -0.80 7.95 0.25
C PHE A 32 0.36 8.04 -0.75
N VAL A 33 1.06 6.93 -0.96
CA VAL A 33 2.14 6.84 -1.94
C VAL A 33 1.88 5.64 -2.84
N SER A 34 1.76 5.88 -4.13
CA SER A 34 1.58 4.82 -5.13
C SER A 34 2.94 4.41 -5.68
N VAL A 35 3.25 3.11 -5.59
CA VAL A 35 4.50 2.55 -6.08
C VAL A 35 4.17 1.49 -7.13
N MET A 36 4.33 1.87 -8.41
CA MET A 36 4.17 0.95 -9.51
C MET A 36 5.46 0.16 -9.67
N LEU A 37 5.40 -1.18 -9.72
CA LEU A 37 6.63 -1.99 -9.79
C LEU A 37 7.43 -1.75 -11.07
N GLN A 38 6.77 -1.29 -12.13
CA GLN A 38 7.44 -0.92 -13.38
C GLN A 38 8.10 0.46 -13.33
N ASP A 39 7.75 1.27 -12.33
CA ASP A 39 8.42 2.56 -12.11
C ASP A 39 9.71 2.31 -11.34
N THR A 40 10.82 2.26 -12.07
CA THR A 40 12.13 1.89 -11.53
C THR A 40 12.55 2.78 -10.35
N GLU A 41 12.33 4.08 -10.44
CA GLU A 41 12.73 5.01 -9.38
C GLU A 41 11.91 4.81 -8.11
N ALA A 42 10.58 4.77 -8.25
CA ALA A 42 9.70 4.60 -7.10
C ALA A 42 9.92 3.25 -6.44
N TYR A 43 10.02 2.20 -7.24
CA TYR A 43 10.25 0.86 -6.70
C TYR A 43 11.60 0.75 -6.00
N ARG A 44 12.65 1.31 -6.59
CA ARG A 44 13.97 1.30 -5.96
C ARG A 44 13.96 1.99 -4.61
N LYS A 45 13.18 3.06 -4.49
CA LYS A 45 13.09 3.83 -3.26
C LYS A 45 12.41 3.06 -2.12
N TYR A 46 11.38 2.28 -2.44
CA TYR A 46 10.55 1.63 -1.42
C TYR A 46 10.62 0.11 -1.39
N ARG A 47 11.37 -0.51 -2.31
CA ARG A 47 11.41 -1.98 -2.40
C ARG A 47 11.86 -2.66 -1.11
N LYS A 48 12.71 -2.03 -0.33
CA LYS A 48 13.19 -2.60 0.94
C LYS A 48 12.04 -2.85 1.92
N ILE A 49 11.03 -1.99 1.88
CA ILE A 49 9.85 -2.13 2.74
C ILE A 49 9.03 -3.33 2.29
N LEU A 50 8.76 -3.41 0.99
CA LEU A 50 8.01 -4.52 0.42
C LEU A 50 8.72 -5.85 0.67
N LEU A 51 10.04 -5.91 0.43
CA LEU A 51 10.80 -7.15 0.55
C LEU A 51 11.02 -7.56 2.00
N LYS A 52 10.92 -6.63 2.96
CA LYS A 52 10.94 -7.00 4.36
C LYS A 52 9.66 -7.75 4.73
N GLN A 53 8.52 -7.29 4.24
CA GLN A 53 7.23 -7.92 4.52
C GLN A 53 7.03 -9.19 3.70
N TYR A 54 7.47 -9.18 2.45
CA TYR A 54 7.32 -10.29 1.50
C TYR A 54 8.65 -10.59 0.83
N PRO A 55 9.56 -11.36 1.48
CA PRO A 55 10.83 -11.74 0.87
C PRO A 55 10.59 -12.41 -0.48
N ASN A 56 11.31 -11.95 -1.51
CA ASN A 56 11.16 -12.41 -2.89
C ASN A 56 9.74 -12.16 -3.45
N LYS A 57 8.97 -11.27 -2.82
CA LYS A 57 7.58 -10.95 -3.19
C LYS A 57 6.63 -12.13 -3.05
N GLU A 58 7.01 -13.16 -2.33
CA GLU A 58 6.13 -14.31 -2.09
C GLU A 58 4.99 -13.91 -1.16
N GLY A 59 3.77 -14.27 -1.57
CA GLY A 59 2.59 -14.05 -0.77
C GLY A 59 1.98 -12.66 -0.84
N MET A 60 2.59 -11.73 -1.59
CA MET A 60 2.00 -10.41 -1.75
C MET A 60 0.74 -10.48 -2.60
N GLY A 61 -0.21 -9.58 -2.33
CA GLY A 61 -1.41 -9.44 -3.15
C GLY A 61 -1.22 -8.38 -4.23
N TRP A 62 -2.21 -8.30 -5.13
CA TRP A 62 -2.24 -7.29 -6.17
C TRP A 62 -3.56 -6.54 -6.10
N PRO A 63 -3.58 -5.33 -5.49
CA PRO A 63 -2.42 -4.61 -4.92
C PRO A 63 -2.06 -5.08 -3.51
N THR A 64 -0.87 -4.67 -3.02
CA THR A 64 -0.48 -4.79 -1.63
C THR A 64 -0.33 -3.39 -1.06
N TYR A 65 -0.99 -3.13 0.07
CA TYR A 65 -0.87 -1.86 0.79
C TYR A 65 -0.14 -2.11 2.10
N LEU A 66 0.89 -1.31 2.37
CA LEU A 66 1.62 -1.38 3.63
C LEU A 66 1.51 -0.05 4.36
N LEU A 67 1.03 -0.10 5.60
CA LEU A 67 0.93 1.08 6.45
C LEU A 67 2.22 1.20 7.23
N VAL A 68 2.96 2.29 7.02
CA VAL A 68 4.31 2.43 7.56
C VAL A 68 4.53 3.81 8.16
N THR A 69 5.46 3.89 9.12
CA THR A 69 6.03 5.16 9.57
C THR A 69 7.45 5.25 9.03
N ASP A 70 7.87 6.48 8.76
CA ASP A 70 9.23 6.82 8.34
C ASP A 70 9.73 6.01 7.13
N PRO A 71 8.96 5.99 6.02
CA PRO A 71 9.27 5.10 4.89
C PRO A 71 10.58 5.42 4.18
N GLU A 72 11.15 6.61 4.38
CA GLU A 72 12.42 6.99 3.77
C GLU A 72 13.59 6.87 4.74
N GLY A 73 13.33 6.42 5.97
CA GLY A 73 14.34 6.23 7.01
C GLY A 73 14.23 4.87 7.65
N ASP A 74 14.23 4.83 8.97
CA ASP A 74 14.06 3.60 9.75
C ASP A 74 12.58 3.26 9.83
N PHE A 75 12.06 2.68 8.76
CA PHE A 75 10.64 2.42 8.64
C PHE A 75 10.16 1.33 9.60
N THR A 76 8.90 1.46 10.01
CA THR A 76 8.20 0.43 10.78
C THR A 76 6.90 0.11 10.05
N ILE A 77 6.65 -1.17 9.81
CA ILE A 77 5.42 -1.63 9.16
C ILE A 77 4.38 -1.91 10.25
N HIS A 78 3.23 -1.23 10.16
CA HIS A 78 2.17 -1.32 11.17
C HIS A 78 1.03 -2.24 10.74
N GLY A 79 0.92 -2.54 9.46
CA GLY A 79 -0.12 -3.42 8.97
C GLY A 79 -0.14 -3.48 7.46
N GLU A 80 -1.00 -4.36 6.95
CA GLU A 80 -1.10 -4.58 5.51
C GLU A 80 -2.55 -4.82 5.09
N LEU A 81 -2.82 -4.50 3.81
CA LEU A 81 -4.04 -4.89 3.13
C LEU A 81 -3.63 -5.52 1.82
N LYS A 82 -4.21 -6.66 1.46
CA LYS A 82 -3.85 -7.40 0.26
C LYS A 82 -5.05 -7.65 -0.64
N GLY A 83 -4.84 -7.46 -1.93
CA GLY A 83 -5.83 -7.79 -2.94
C GLY A 83 -6.94 -6.77 -3.06
N GLY A 84 -7.87 -7.04 -3.97
CA GLY A 84 -8.97 -6.13 -4.22
C GLY A 84 -10.05 -6.21 -3.17
N MET A 85 -10.68 -5.09 -2.89
CA MET A 85 -11.81 -5.02 -1.99
C MET A 85 -12.67 -3.79 -2.34
N PRO A 86 -13.97 -3.81 -2.02
CA PRO A 86 -14.81 -2.64 -2.22
C PRO A 86 -14.39 -1.48 -1.34
N LYS A 87 -14.79 -0.27 -1.74
CA LYS A 87 -14.44 0.97 -1.02
C LYS A 87 -14.77 0.91 0.46
N GLY A 88 -15.96 0.41 0.82
CA GLY A 88 -16.38 0.31 2.22
C GLY A 88 -15.48 -0.60 3.05
N ASP A 89 -15.10 -1.76 2.48
CA ASP A 89 -14.20 -2.69 3.14
C ASP A 89 -12.80 -2.08 3.29
N PHE A 90 -12.33 -1.40 2.25
CA PHE A 90 -11.03 -0.74 2.28
C PHE A 90 -10.99 0.31 3.39
N ARG A 91 -12.02 1.16 3.46
CA ARG A 91 -12.12 2.19 4.50
C ARG A 91 -12.16 1.56 5.91
N SER A 92 -12.96 0.52 6.08
CA SER A 92 -13.12 -0.13 7.37
C SER A 92 -11.82 -0.77 7.85
N ARG A 93 -11.14 -1.50 6.97
CA ARG A 93 -9.89 -2.19 7.31
C ARG A 93 -8.75 -1.21 7.56
N LEU A 94 -8.63 -0.18 6.72
CA LEU A 94 -7.60 0.83 6.90
C LEU A 94 -7.84 1.62 8.18
N GLY A 95 -9.10 1.97 8.47
CA GLY A 95 -9.44 2.65 9.70
C GLY A 95 -9.06 1.85 10.93
N ALA A 96 -9.29 0.53 10.90
CA ALA A 96 -8.90 -0.36 11.99
C ALA A 96 -7.38 -0.39 12.20
N LEU A 97 -6.61 -0.43 11.12
CA LEU A 97 -5.15 -0.41 11.20
C LEU A 97 -4.65 0.91 11.79
N LEU A 98 -5.26 2.03 11.38
CA LEU A 98 -4.86 3.35 11.89
C LEU A 98 -5.25 3.56 13.35
N ALA A 99 -6.32 2.91 13.81
CA ALA A 99 -6.77 2.99 15.20
C ALA A 99 -5.97 2.10 16.13
N GLY A 100 -5.41 1.04 15.58
CA GLY A 100 -4.63 0.07 16.34
C GLY A 100 -3.19 0.46 16.44
#